data_2307eefcc3b1fa2e243af581f101cedf
#
_entry.id   2307eefcc3b1fa2e243af581f101cedf
#
_cell.length_a   1.000
_cell.length_b   1.000
_cell.length_c   1.000
_cell.angle_alpha   90.00
_cell.angle_beta   90.00
_cell.angle_gamma   90.00
#
_symmetry.space_group_name_H-M   'P 1'
#
loop_
_entity.id
_entity.type
_entity.pdbx_description
1 polymer ?
#
loop_
_entity_poly.entity_id
_entity_poly.type
_entity_poly.pdbx_seq_one_letter_code
_entity_poly.pdbx_strand_id
1 'polypeptide(L)'
;MRLATIAGLAFAAAGLDGVESRAATPEGPLVSTEWLAANLNDPKVRVIEVSVQPGVFERGHIPGATNVRWHSDLVDPVRRDIASKEAFETLASTHGVTPDSTIILYGDNNNWFAAWGAWVFKHYGVDNVRLLDGGRKKWEAEKRELSSRPASVTPGSFKVTTVRPELRARLADVLEAVDGKRDARLVDIRSKDEYEGRIFAPNGVPELAIRAGHIPTAANVPWVKAVQEDGTFKSKEELRKLYADAGIDGSKPVIVYCRIGERSAHTWFALSQILGYETRQYDGSWTEYGNAVGVPITNLAGTVWTGK
;
A
#
# COMPACT_ATOMS: atom_id res chain seq x y z
N MET A 1 -7.38 67.12 -55.49
CA MET A 1 -6.51 66.14 -54.85
C MET A 1 -7.02 66.02 -53.40
N ARG A 2 -7.66 64.91 -53.09
CA ARG A 2 -8.07 64.60 -51.69
C ARG A 2 -7.28 63.38 -51.25
N LEU A 3 -6.48 63.52 -50.21
CA LEU A 3 -5.78 62.44 -49.55
C LEU A 3 -6.79 61.68 -48.66
N ALA A 4 -6.85 60.37 -48.85
CA ALA A 4 -7.60 59.47 -47.95
C ALA A 4 -6.61 58.90 -46.91
N THR A 5 -6.90 59.14 -45.65
CA THR A 5 -6.16 58.61 -44.51
C THR A 5 -6.74 57.21 -44.18
N ILE A 6 -5.89 56.17 -44.26
CA ILE A 6 -6.24 54.80 -43.85
C ILE A 6 -5.92 54.67 -42.36
N ALA A 7 -6.96 54.48 -41.54
CA ALA A 7 -6.81 54.12 -40.14
C ALA A 7 -6.60 52.59 -40.00
N GLY A 8 -5.44 52.18 -39.52
CA GLY A 8 -5.17 50.82 -39.22
C GLY A 8 -5.79 50.43 -37.85
N LEU A 9 -6.66 49.43 -37.86
CA LEU A 9 -7.11 48.75 -36.63
C LEU A 9 -6.03 47.75 -36.19
N ALA A 10 -5.44 48.02 -35.04
CA ALA A 10 -4.61 47.02 -34.32
C ALA A 10 -5.53 46.11 -33.54
N PHE A 11 -5.56 44.82 -33.90
CA PHE A 11 -6.18 43.75 -33.08
C PHE A 11 -5.21 43.40 -31.94
N ALA A 12 -5.57 43.77 -30.72
CA ALA A 12 -4.93 43.26 -29.53
C ALA A 12 -5.44 41.85 -29.30
N ALA A 13 -4.57 40.86 -29.50
CA ALA A 13 -4.81 39.46 -29.08
C ALA A 13 -4.68 39.43 -27.56
N ALA A 14 -5.80 39.39 -26.86
CA ALA A 14 -5.82 39.06 -25.43
C ALA A 14 -5.44 37.56 -25.30
N GLY A 15 -4.23 37.29 -24.88
CA GLY A 15 -3.84 35.97 -24.44
C GLY A 15 -4.67 35.60 -23.20
N LEU A 16 -5.53 34.61 -23.35
CA LEU A 16 -6.14 33.91 -22.24
C LEU A 16 -5.06 33.02 -21.64
N ASP A 17 -4.29 33.56 -20.70
CA ASP A 17 -3.50 32.72 -19.78
C ASP A 17 -4.51 31.92 -18.96
N GLY A 18 -4.78 30.71 -19.43
CA GLY A 18 -5.50 29.71 -18.68
C GLY A 18 -4.65 29.35 -17.46
N VAL A 19 -4.91 30.02 -16.33
CA VAL A 19 -4.45 29.52 -15.04
C VAL A 19 -5.18 28.20 -14.82
N GLU A 20 -4.55 27.10 -15.24
CA GLU A 20 -5.00 25.78 -14.82
C GLU A 20 -5.01 25.78 -13.29
N SER A 21 -6.20 25.74 -12.74
CA SER A 21 -6.41 25.64 -11.30
C SER A 21 -5.79 24.32 -10.85
N ARG A 22 -4.56 24.40 -10.38
CA ARG A 22 -3.85 23.27 -9.79
C ARG A 22 -4.64 22.79 -8.60
N ALA A 23 -5.17 21.57 -8.66
CA ALA A 23 -5.91 21.02 -7.55
C ALA A 23 -5.02 20.98 -6.31
N ALA A 24 -5.56 21.41 -5.18
CA ALA A 24 -4.84 21.38 -3.91
C ALA A 24 -4.31 19.97 -3.61
N THR A 25 -3.14 19.90 -2.97
CA THR A 25 -2.61 18.62 -2.50
C THR A 25 -3.68 17.94 -1.62
N PRO A 26 -4.01 16.66 -1.86
CA PRO A 26 -5.09 16.01 -1.12
C PRO A 26 -4.79 16.03 0.38
N GLU A 27 -5.80 16.29 1.16
CA GLU A 27 -5.72 16.07 2.61
C GLU A 27 -5.83 14.56 2.89
N GLY A 28 -4.93 14.02 3.73
CA GLY A 28 -4.98 12.62 4.15
C GLY A 28 -4.21 11.64 3.23
N PRO A 29 -4.28 10.33 3.54
CA PRO A 29 -3.41 9.32 2.93
C PRO A 29 -3.96 8.71 1.64
N LEU A 30 -5.20 9.03 1.26
CA LEU A 30 -5.88 8.53 0.06
C LEU A 30 -6.07 9.65 -0.96
N VAL A 31 -6.06 9.28 -2.23
CA VAL A 31 -6.47 10.17 -3.34
C VAL A 31 -7.58 9.50 -4.15
N SER A 32 -8.53 10.30 -4.64
CA SER A 32 -9.57 9.78 -5.53
C SER A 32 -9.06 9.63 -6.95
N THR A 33 -9.79 8.85 -7.75
CA THR A 33 -9.52 8.70 -9.18
C THR A 33 -9.67 10.00 -9.95
N GLU A 34 -10.63 10.87 -9.54
CA GLU A 34 -10.84 12.21 -10.13
C GLU A 34 -9.64 13.11 -9.87
N TRP A 35 -9.19 13.14 -8.61
CA TRP A 35 -8.02 13.95 -8.26
C TRP A 35 -6.80 13.52 -9.05
N LEU A 36 -6.53 12.20 -9.12
CA LEU A 36 -5.37 11.70 -9.85
C LEU A 36 -5.47 12.04 -11.34
N ALA A 37 -6.63 11.83 -11.97
CA ALA A 37 -6.85 12.15 -13.39
C ALA A 37 -6.57 13.65 -13.69
N ALA A 38 -6.97 14.54 -12.79
CA ALA A 38 -6.72 15.97 -12.93
C ALA A 38 -5.25 16.38 -12.71
N ASN A 39 -4.44 15.51 -12.07
CA ASN A 39 -3.07 15.84 -11.67
C ASN A 39 -1.99 14.95 -12.33
N LEU A 40 -2.33 14.16 -13.35
CA LEU A 40 -1.37 13.29 -14.06
C LEU A 40 -0.19 14.07 -14.67
N ASN A 41 -0.41 15.30 -15.06
CA ASN A 41 0.61 16.16 -15.68
C ASN A 41 1.37 17.03 -14.65
N ASP A 42 1.08 16.93 -13.35
CA ASP A 42 1.82 17.67 -12.32
C ASP A 42 3.23 17.06 -12.20
N PRO A 43 4.31 17.84 -12.44
CA PRO A 43 5.69 17.35 -12.37
C PRO A 43 6.11 16.87 -10.98
N LYS A 44 5.34 17.15 -9.93
CA LYS A 44 5.57 16.64 -8.57
C LYS A 44 4.86 15.33 -8.28
N VAL A 45 3.84 14.96 -9.07
CA VAL A 45 3.12 13.72 -8.89
C VAL A 45 3.91 12.58 -9.53
N ARG A 46 4.12 11.51 -8.76
CA ARG A 46 4.73 10.26 -9.22
C ARG A 46 3.75 9.14 -9.03
N VAL A 47 3.28 8.58 -10.12
CA VAL A 47 2.34 7.44 -10.12
C VAL A 47 3.14 6.16 -10.28
N ILE A 48 2.99 5.24 -9.34
CA ILE A 48 3.72 3.97 -9.33
C ILE A 48 2.72 2.82 -9.16
N GLU A 49 2.73 1.90 -10.11
CA GLU A 49 1.94 0.68 -10.02
C GLU A 49 2.73 -0.41 -9.29
N VAL A 50 2.09 -1.05 -8.31
CA VAL A 50 2.60 -2.22 -7.60
C VAL A 50 1.55 -3.31 -7.70
N SER A 51 1.51 -3.98 -8.84
CA SER A 51 0.56 -5.06 -9.15
C SER A 51 1.22 -6.43 -9.05
N VAL A 52 0.40 -7.46 -8.91
CA VAL A 52 0.81 -8.86 -8.70
C VAL A 52 0.68 -9.68 -9.96
N GLN A 53 -0.41 -9.46 -10.70
CA GLN A 53 -0.70 -10.28 -11.88
C GLN A 53 0.32 -10.02 -12.99
N PRO A 54 0.96 -11.07 -13.53
CA PRO A 54 1.91 -10.90 -14.60
C PRO A 54 1.30 -10.20 -15.82
N GLY A 55 2.04 -9.24 -16.38
CA GLY A 55 1.66 -8.54 -17.61
C GLY A 55 0.49 -7.56 -17.44
N VAL A 56 0.00 -7.31 -16.23
CA VAL A 56 -1.12 -6.37 -16.03
C VAL A 56 -0.70 -4.94 -16.37
N PHE A 57 0.49 -4.53 -15.96
CA PHE A 57 1.03 -3.21 -16.26
C PHE A 57 1.24 -3.00 -17.76
N GLU A 58 1.83 -3.98 -18.43
CA GLU A 58 2.16 -3.93 -19.86
C GLU A 58 0.90 -3.89 -20.73
N ARG A 59 -0.18 -4.55 -20.32
CA ARG A 59 -1.47 -4.50 -21.04
C ARG A 59 -2.14 -3.14 -20.96
N GLY A 60 -1.79 -2.36 -19.95
CA GLY A 60 -2.28 -0.99 -19.78
C GLY A 60 -2.15 -0.55 -18.32
N HIS A 61 -1.71 0.67 -18.11
CA HIS A 61 -1.51 1.29 -16.81
C HIS A 61 -1.99 2.74 -16.84
N ILE A 62 -2.14 3.38 -15.69
CA ILE A 62 -2.48 4.80 -15.61
C ILE A 62 -1.42 5.61 -16.35
N PRO A 63 -1.83 6.57 -17.24
CA PRO A 63 -0.87 7.34 -18.02
C PRO A 63 0.22 7.97 -17.15
N GLY A 64 1.48 7.79 -17.56
CA GLY A 64 2.64 8.29 -16.80
C GLY A 64 3.06 7.43 -15.61
N ALA A 65 2.36 6.35 -15.31
CA ALA A 65 2.76 5.45 -14.22
C ALA A 65 4.01 4.64 -14.59
N THR A 66 4.83 4.39 -13.58
CA THR A 66 5.95 3.45 -13.61
C THR A 66 5.57 2.17 -12.85
N ASN A 67 6.30 1.07 -13.09
CA ASN A 67 6.02 -0.22 -12.46
C ASN A 67 7.09 -0.59 -11.44
N VAL A 68 6.66 -1.00 -10.26
CA VAL A 68 7.50 -1.59 -9.21
C VAL A 68 7.03 -3.01 -8.95
N ARG A 69 7.91 -3.97 -9.12
CA ARG A 69 7.64 -5.38 -8.87
C ARG A 69 7.90 -5.68 -7.40
N TRP A 70 6.85 -5.96 -6.65
CA TRP A 70 6.92 -6.16 -5.22
C TRP A 70 7.93 -7.24 -4.79
N HIS A 71 8.03 -8.33 -5.56
CA HIS A 71 8.82 -9.52 -5.23
C HIS A 71 10.32 -9.42 -5.58
N SER A 72 10.74 -8.37 -6.30
CA SER A 72 12.15 -8.16 -6.68
C SER A 72 12.65 -6.77 -6.34
N ASP A 73 11.79 -5.76 -6.40
CA ASP A 73 12.23 -4.37 -6.28
C ASP A 73 12.04 -3.82 -4.84
N LEU A 74 11.09 -4.41 -4.09
CA LEU A 74 10.80 -4.02 -2.69
C LEU A 74 11.33 -5.02 -1.65
N VAL A 75 11.93 -6.13 -2.07
CA VAL A 75 12.44 -7.17 -1.20
C VAL A 75 13.88 -7.54 -1.55
N ASP A 76 14.60 -8.08 -0.57
CA ASP A 76 15.83 -8.83 -0.79
C ASP A 76 15.45 -10.32 -0.99
N PRO A 77 15.51 -10.87 -2.21
CA PRO A 77 15.04 -12.22 -2.49
C PRO A 77 15.91 -13.29 -1.84
N VAL A 78 17.15 -12.98 -1.51
CA VAL A 78 18.09 -13.94 -0.87
C VAL A 78 17.82 -14.05 0.62
N ARG A 79 17.70 -12.91 1.30
CA ARG A 79 17.47 -12.86 2.75
C ARG A 79 15.98 -12.90 3.11
N ARG A 80 15.10 -12.70 2.14
CA ARG A 80 13.68 -12.52 2.33
C ARG A 80 13.36 -11.38 3.31
N ASP A 81 14.12 -10.31 3.21
CA ASP A 81 13.90 -9.07 3.94
C ASP A 81 13.33 -8.00 3.00
N ILE A 82 12.94 -6.84 3.51
CA ILE A 82 12.68 -5.69 2.65
C ILE A 82 13.96 -5.29 1.92
N ALA A 83 13.82 -4.63 0.78
CA ALA A 83 14.95 -4.07 0.04
C ALA A 83 15.87 -3.27 0.96
N SER A 84 17.19 -3.36 0.76
CA SER A 84 18.13 -2.56 1.56
C SER A 84 17.91 -1.08 1.32
N LYS A 85 18.45 -0.25 2.22
CA LYS A 85 18.44 1.21 2.07
C LYS A 85 18.98 1.66 0.71
N GLU A 86 20.09 1.09 0.28
CA GLU A 86 20.77 1.44 -0.98
C GLU A 86 19.95 0.99 -2.19
N ALA A 87 19.33 -0.19 -2.12
CA ALA A 87 18.42 -0.69 -3.17
C ALA A 87 17.18 0.21 -3.26
N PHE A 88 16.61 0.61 -2.12
CA PHE A 88 15.48 1.53 -2.08
C PHE A 88 15.84 2.93 -2.63
N GLU A 89 17.01 3.49 -2.29
CA GLU A 89 17.47 4.76 -2.84
C GLU A 89 17.59 4.70 -4.38
N THR A 90 18.12 3.60 -4.89
CA THR A 90 18.21 3.35 -6.33
C THR A 90 16.83 3.24 -6.97
N LEU A 91 15.93 2.48 -6.36
CA LEU A 91 14.55 2.34 -6.80
C LEU A 91 13.85 3.70 -6.86
N ALA A 92 13.83 4.42 -5.77
CA ALA A 92 13.18 5.73 -5.68
C ALA A 92 13.74 6.72 -6.72
N SER A 93 15.07 6.76 -6.88
CA SER A 93 15.74 7.61 -7.88
C SER A 93 15.32 7.23 -9.31
N THR A 94 15.29 5.93 -9.63
CA THR A 94 14.89 5.44 -10.97
C THR A 94 13.46 5.84 -11.32
N HIS A 95 12.57 5.88 -10.32
CA HIS A 95 11.17 6.31 -10.48
C HIS A 95 10.98 7.84 -10.35
N GLY A 96 12.07 8.62 -10.41
CA GLY A 96 12.03 10.08 -10.39
C GLY A 96 11.52 10.67 -9.08
N VAL A 97 11.64 9.94 -7.97
CA VAL A 97 11.26 10.44 -6.65
C VAL A 97 12.26 11.50 -6.18
N THR A 98 11.72 12.61 -5.71
CA THR A 98 12.45 13.72 -5.09
C THR A 98 11.84 14.03 -3.71
N PRO A 99 12.50 14.79 -2.85
CA PRO A 99 11.95 15.12 -1.52
C PRO A 99 10.59 15.82 -1.53
N ASP A 100 10.27 16.53 -2.63
CA ASP A 100 9.02 17.27 -2.81
C ASP A 100 7.96 16.51 -3.66
N SER A 101 8.25 15.26 -4.04
CA SER A 101 7.31 14.44 -4.80
C SER A 101 6.09 14.05 -3.97
N THR A 102 4.92 14.05 -4.61
CA THR A 102 3.71 13.38 -4.13
C THR A 102 3.62 12.01 -4.81
N ILE A 103 3.82 10.95 -4.05
CA ILE A 103 3.87 9.58 -4.58
C ILE A 103 2.50 8.95 -4.43
N ILE A 104 1.92 8.53 -5.55
CA ILE A 104 0.65 7.83 -5.60
C ILE A 104 0.91 6.38 -5.98
N LEU A 105 0.67 5.48 -5.05
CA LEU A 105 0.77 4.04 -5.29
C LEU A 105 -0.61 3.47 -5.60
N TYR A 106 -0.66 2.56 -6.55
CA TYR A 106 -1.86 1.80 -6.87
C TYR A 106 -1.49 0.41 -7.38
N GLY A 107 -2.47 -0.49 -7.42
CA GLY A 107 -2.26 -1.84 -7.93
C GLY A 107 -3.56 -2.60 -8.11
N ASP A 108 -3.43 -3.84 -8.53
CA ASP A 108 -4.49 -4.84 -8.52
C ASP A 108 -4.78 -5.36 -7.09
N ASN A 109 -5.60 -6.42 -6.97
CA ASN A 109 -5.91 -7.07 -5.69
C ASN A 109 -6.26 -6.09 -4.55
N ASN A 110 -7.08 -5.08 -4.83
CA ASN A 110 -7.49 -4.06 -3.86
C ASN A 110 -6.30 -3.36 -3.18
N ASN A 111 -5.27 -3.03 -3.94
CA ASN A 111 -4.08 -2.30 -3.46
C ASN A 111 -3.24 -3.02 -2.39
N TRP A 112 -3.32 -4.34 -2.21
CA TRP A 112 -2.51 -5.01 -1.18
C TRP A 112 -1.03 -4.70 -1.31
N PHE A 113 -0.50 -4.83 -2.52
CA PHE A 113 0.92 -4.63 -2.80
C PHE A 113 1.29 -3.16 -2.96
N ALA A 114 0.34 -2.31 -3.38
CA ALA A 114 0.51 -0.87 -3.31
C ALA A 114 0.61 -0.38 -1.85
N ALA A 115 -0.19 -0.95 -0.95
CA ALA A 115 -0.06 -0.68 0.49
C ALA A 115 1.26 -1.19 1.07
N TRP A 116 1.76 -2.36 0.60
CA TRP A 116 3.10 -2.84 0.92
C TRP A 116 4.17 -1.85 0.46
N GLY A 117 4.09 -1.37 -0.78
CA GLY A 117 4.96 -0.32 -1.28
C GLY A 117 4.89 0.93 -0.40
N ALA A 118 3.69 1.40 -0.04
CA ALA A 118 3.51 2.56 0.82
C ALA A 118 4.19 2.38 2.19
N TRP A 119 4.08 1.17 2.77
CA TRP A 119 4.74 0.85 4.03
C TRP A 119 6.28 0.88 3.89
N VAL A 120 6.84 0.31 2.82
CA VAL A 120 8.30 0.34 2.55
C VAL A 120 8.78 1.79 2.35
N PHE A 121 8.06 2.59 1.57
CA PHE A 121 8.38 4.02 1.38
C PHE A 121 8.35 4.78 2.72
N LYS A 122 7.31 4.57 3.54
CA LYS A 122 7.21 5.17 4.88
C LYS A 122 8.34 4.71 5.80
N HIS A 123 8.69 3.42 5.75
CA HIS A 123 9.82 2.88 6.51
C HIS A 123 11.13 3.61 6.20
N TYR A 124 11.35 3.97 4.94
CA TYR A 124 12.51 4.74 4.48
C TYR A 124 12.30 6.27 4.50
N GLY A 125 11.36 6.74 5.31
CA GLY A 125 11.21 8.15 5.63
C GLY A 125 10.48 8.99 4.58
N VAL A 126 9.84 8.38 3.59
CA VAL A 126 9.06 9.11 2.59
C VAL A 126 7.66 9.41 3.14
N ASP A 127 7.39 10.66 3.48
CA ASP A 127 6.13 11.05 4.12
C ASP A 127 4.97 11.25 3.15
N ASN A 128 5.23 11.80 1.98
CA ASN A 128 4.19 12.15 1.03
C ASN A 128 3.85 10.99 0.08
N VAL A 129 3.50 9.84 0.68
CA VAL A 129 3.03 8.63 -0.01
C VAL A 129 1.55 8.44 0.25
N ARG A 130 0.79 8.22 -0.80
CA ARG A 130 -0.66 8.04 -0.77
C ARG A 130 -1.06 6.81 -1.58
N LEU A 131 -2.24 6.26 -1.31
CA LEU A 131 -2.85 5.25 -2.17
C LEU A 131 -3.94 5.87 -3.03
N LEU A 132 -4.04 5.42 -4.28
CA LEU A 132 -5.21 5.64 -5.11
C LEU A 132 -6.36 4.81 -4.53
N ASP A 133 -7.38 5.46 -3.98
CA ASP A 133 -8.50 4.76 -3.33
C ASP A 133 -9.31 3.96 -4.35
N GLY A 134 -9.50 2.67 -4.09
CA GLY A 134 -10.06 1.69 -5.02
C GLY A 134 -9.05 1.13 -6.04
N GLY A 135 -7.85 1.70 -6.14
CA GLY A 135 -6.75 1.21 -6.97
C GLY A 135 -7.11 1.04 -8.44
N ARG A 136 -6.48 0.05 -9.05
CA ARG A 136 -6.70 -0.29 -10.47
C ARG A 136 -8.16 -0.67 -10.75
N LYS A 137 -8.80 -1.41 -9.83
CA LYS A 137 -10.18 -1.87 -9.97
C LYS A 137 -11.15 -0.70 -10.22
N LYS A 138 -11.07 0.33 -9.41
CA LYS A 138 -11.95 1.51 -9.53
C LYS A 138 -11.63 2.33 -10.77
N TRP A 139 -10.34 2.54 -11.07
CA TRP A 139 -9.91 3.26 -12.27
C TRP A 139 -10.47 2.64 -13.55
N GLU A 140 -10.40 1.31 -13.67
CA GLU A 140 -10.94 0.55 -14.80
C GLU A 140 -12.47 0.53 -14.82
N ALA A 141 -13.14 0.39 -13.67
CA ALA A 141 -14.59 0.41 -13.57
C ALA A 141 -15.19 1.76 -14.02
N GLU A 142 -14.47 2.85 -13.76
CA GLU A 142 -14.83 4.20 -14.24
C GLU A 142 -14.44 4.42 -15.72
N LYS A 143 -13.88 3.41 -16.40
CA LYS A 143 -13.45 3.48 -17.81
C LYS A 143 -12.48 4.64 -18.08
N ARG A 144 -11.63 4.97 -17.11
CA ARG A 144 -10.60 5.98 -17.28
C ARG A 144 -9.50 5.47 -18.19
N GLU A 145 -8.79 6.40 -18.82
CA GLU A 145 -7.71 6.09 -19.78
C GLU A 145 -6.65 5.18 -19.16
N LEU A 146 -6.24 4.17 -19.94
CA LEU A 146 -5.06 3.36 -19.71
C LEU A 146 -4.11 3.52 -20.89
N SER A 147 -2.81 3.55 -20.61
CA SER A 147 -1.72 3.63 -21.58
C SER A 147 -0.91 2.35 -21.56
N SER A 148 -0.52 1.87 -22.72
CA SER A 148 0.52 0.83 -22.86
C SER A 148 1.90 1.43 -23.17
N ARG A 149 2.02 2.76 -23.26
CA ARG A 149 3.28 3.46 -23.52
C ARG A 149 4.07 3.59 -22.23
N PRO A 150 5.35 3.15 -22.20
CA PRO A 150 6.19 3.37 -21.02
C PRO A 150 6.25 4.84 -20.61
N ALA A 151 6.22 5.10 -19.32
CA ALA A 151 6.41 6.44 -18.81
C ALA A 151 7.83 6.94 -19.11
N SER A 152 7.94 8.17 -19.57
CA SER A 152 9.24 8.86 -19.68
C SER A 152 9.51 9.57 -18.35
N VAL A 153 10.31 8.94 -17.50
CA VAL A 153 10.66 9.50 -16.17
C VAL A 153 12.14 9.88 -16.19
N THR A 154 12.43 11.12 -15.87
CA THR A 154 13.82 11.53 -15.58
C THR A 154 14.20 10.99 -14.20
N PRO A 155 15.25 10.15 -14.09
CA PRO A 155 15.71 9.65 -12.79
C PRO A 155 16.04 10.81 -11.85
N GLY A 156 15.65 10.67 -10.59
CA GLY A 156 15.94 11.61 -9.53
C GLY A 156 17.25 11.29 -8.80
N SER A 157 17.44 11.96 -7.68
CA SER A 157 18.55 11.71 -6.76
C SER A 157 17.98 11.63 -5.34
N PHE A 158 17.31 10.52 -5.04
CA PHE A 158 16.71 10.30 -3.73
C PHE A 158 17.72 9.70 -2.75
N LYS A 159 17.72 10.23 -1.51
CA LYS A 159 18.51 9.70 -0.40
C LYS A 159 17.65 9.51 0.82
N VAL A 160 17.79 8.36 1.46
CA VAL A 160 17.14 8.06 2.73
C VAL A 160 17.83 8.84 3.85
N THR A 161 17.13 9.79 4.41
CA THR A 161 17.61 10.60 5.56
C THR A 161 17.13 10.04 6.89
N THR A 162 16.03 9.27 6.87
CA THR A 162 15.42 8.71 8.08
C THR A 162 14.95 7.30 7.79
N VAL A 163 15.21 6.38 8.71
CA VAL A 163 14.63 5.03 8.71
C VAL A 163 13.70 4.94 9.91
N ARG A 164 12.53 4.34 9.74
CA ARG A 164 11.48 4.18 10.76
C ARG A 164 11.29 2.71 11.14
N PRO A 165 12.20 2.13 11.94
CA PRO A 165 12.10 0.73 12.37
C PRO A 165 10.85 0.48 13.23
N GLU A 166 10.32 1.51 13.88
CA GLU A 166 9.10 1.45 14.69
C GLU A 166 7.84 1.07 13.88
N LEU A 167 7.86 1.21 12.56
CA LEU A 167 6.75 0.74 11.70
C LEU A 167 6.76 -0.78 11.49
N ARG A 168 7.83 -1.45 11.88
CA ARG A 168 8.04 -2.89 11.68
C ARG A 168 8.06 -3.63 13.01
N ALA A 169 7.36 -4.75 13.10
CA ALA A 169 7.51 -5.73 14.17
C ALA A 169 8.33 -6.93 13.67
N ARG A 170 9.14 -7.48 14.53
CA ARG A 170 9.89 -8.72 14.32
C ARG A 170 9.27 -9.85 15.15
N LEU A 171 9.65 -11.10 14.89
CA LEU A 171 9.19 -12.26 15.66
C LEU A 171 9.34 -12.05 17.17
N ALA A 172 10.44 -11.46 17.63
CA ALA A 172 10.66 -11.16 19.04
C ALA A 172 9.58 -10.22 19.62
N ASP A 173 9.21 -9.16 18.90
CA ASP A 173 8.15 -8.23 19.32
C ASP A 173 6.80 -8.94 19.45
N VAL A 174 6.52 -9.86 18.53
CA VAL A 174 5.28 -10.66 18.53
C VAL A 174 5.27 -11.62 19.72
N LEU A 175 6.38 -12.29 20.00
CA LEU A 175 6.48 -13.19 21.16
C LEU A 175 6.35 -12.43 22.48
N GLU A 176 6.93 -11.23 22.60
CA GLU A 176 6.73 -10.37 23.78
C GLU A 176 5.25 -10.00 23.97
N ALA A 177 4.52 -9.74 22.86
CA ALA A 177 3.09 -9.46 22.94
C ALA A 177 2.28 -10.70 23.36
N VAL A 178 2.60 -11.88 22.85
CA VAL A 178 1.99 -13.17 23.23
C VAL A 178 2.23 -13.48 24.71
N ASP A 179 3.43 -13.20 25.21
CA ASP A 179 3.82 -13.44 26.61
C ASP A 179 3.29 -12.36 27.58
N GLY A 180 2.62 -11.32 27.06
CA GLY A 180 2.14 -10.18 27.87
C GLY A 180 3.25 -9.23 28.36
N LYS A 181 4.48 -9.36 27.85
CA LYS A 181 5.61 -8.46 28.15
C LYS A 181 5.54 -7.15 27.38
N ARG A 182 4.85 -7.15 26.24
CA ARG A 182 4.53 -5.97 25.42
C ARG A 182 3.03 -5.75 25.42
N ASP A 183 2.59 -4.58 25.86
CA ASP A 183 1.18 -4.22 25.83
C ASP A 183 0.77 -3.78 24.41
N ALA A 184 0.59 -4.75 23.52
CA ALA A 184 0.16 -4.55 22.13
C ALA A 184 -0.97 -5.51 21.77
N ARG A 185 -1.80 -5.10 20.82
CA ARG A 185 -2.85 -5.94 20.23
C ARG A 185 -2.33 -6.61 18.96
N LEU A 186 -2.59 -7.91 18.81
CA LEU A 186 -2.26 -8.66 17.60
C LEU A 186 -3.50 -8.77 16.72
N VAL A 187 -3.37 -8.54 15.41
CA VAL A 187 -4.47 -8.65 14.44
C VAL A 187 -4.09 -9.55 13.30
N ASP A 188 -4.80 -10.66 13.17
CA ASP A 188 -4.75 -11.54 12.01
C ASP A 188 -5.77 -11.09 10.98
N ILE A 189 -5.27 -10.72 9.79
CA ILE A 189 -6.13 -10.20 8.71
C ILE A 189 -6.52 -11.28 7.70
N ARG A 190 -6.12 -12.53 7.92
CA ARG A 190 -6.44 -13.67 7.07
C ARG A 190 -7.92 -14.04 7.19
N SER A 191 -8.37 -14.94 6.32
CA SER A 191 -9.72 -15.49 6.41
C SER A 191 -9.97 -16.18 7.75
N LYS A 192 -11.24 -16.31 8.11
CA LYS A 192 -11.64 -17.04 9.32
C LYS A 192 -11.15 -18.48 9.31
N ASP A 193 -11.18 -19.14 8.15
CA ASP A 193 -10.75 -20.53 8.02
C ASP A 193 -9.25 -20.70 8.20
N GLU A 194 -8.42 -19.75 7.70
CA GLU A 194 -6.98 -19.71 7.98
C GLU A 194 -6.72 -19.49 9.48
N TYR A 195 -7.44 -18.52 10.09
CA TYR A 195 -7.31 -18.19 11.50
C TYR A 195 -7.69 -19.35 12.43
N GLU A 196 -8.82 -20.00 12.19
CA GLU A 196 -9.27 -21.15 12.99
C GLU A 196 -8.46 -22.42 12.74
N GLY A 197 -7.60 -22.43 11.72
CA GLY A 197 -6.79 -23.56 11.36
C GLY A 197 -7.53 -24.65 10.59
N ARG A 198 -8.67 -24.32 9.95
CA ARG A 198 -9.39 -25.28 9.06
C ARG A 198 -8.63 -25.51 7.77
N ILE A 199 -7.92 -24.50 7.29
CA ILE A 199 -7.07 -24.57 6.10
C ILE A 199 -5.70 -23.98 6.40
N PHE A 200 -4.67 -24.45 5.70
CA PHE A 200 -3.33 -23.86 5.76
C PHE A 200 -3.24 -22.58 4.92
N ALA A 201 -3.80 -22.62 3.71
CA ALA A 201 -3.84 -21.50 2.77
C ALA A 201 -5.11 -21.57 1.92
N PRO A 202 -5.53 -20.45 1.27
CA PRO A 202 -6.59 -20.46 0.29
C PRO A 202 -6.28 -21.39 -0.89
N ASN A 203 -7.32 -21.94 -1.52
CA ASN A 203 -7.17 -22.83 -2.67
C ASN A 203 -6.35 -22.18 -3.79
N GLY A 204 -5.43 -22.95 -4.36
CA GLY A 204 -4.55 -22.49 -5.45
C GLY A 204 -3.38 -21.63 -5.00
N VAL A 205 -3.23 -21.37 -3.71
CA VAL A 205 -2.10 -20.64 -3.14
C VAL A 205 -1.13 -21.64 -2.51
N PRO A 206 0.15 -21.69 -2.92
CA PRO A 206 1.15 -22.54 -2.29
C PRO A 206 1.26 -22.22 -0.79
N GLU A 207 1.20 -23.24 0.06
CA GLU A 207 1.44 -23.04 1.48
C GLU A 207 2.92 -23.07 1.79
N LEU A 208 3.29 -22.22 2.73
CA LEU A 208 4.67 -22.03 3.18
C LEU A 208 4.86 -22.32 4.67
N ALA A 209 3.76 -22.53 5.43
CA ALA A 209 3.82 -22.85 6.85
C ALA A 209 3.31 -24.26 7.11
N ILE A 210 4.05 -25.03 7.93
CA ILE A 210 3.71 -26.41 8.28
C ILE A 210 2.69 -26.51 9.42
N ARG A 211 2.28 -25.40 10.02
CA ARG A 211 1.27 -25.36 11.07
C ARG A 211 0.06 -24.55 10.63
N ALA A 212 -1.15 -25.05 10.95
CA ALA A 212 -2.41 -24.34 10.79
C ALA A 212 -2.79 -23.59 12.06
N GLY A 213 -3.62 -22.54 11.96
CA GLY A 213 -4.06 -21.73 13.09
C GLY A 213 -3.56 -20.31 13.08
N HIS A 214 -3.41 -19.72 14.27
CA HIS A 214 -3.05 -18.31 14.42
C HIS A 214 -2.12 -18.06 15.63
N ILE A 215 -1.55 -16.87 15.70
CA ILE A 215 -0.75 -16.40 16.83
C ILE A 215 -1.69 -16.22 18.05
N PRO A 216 -1.38 -16.81 19.22
CA PRO A 216 -2.22 -16.66 20.41
C PRO A 216 -2.55 -15.19 20.72
N THR A 217 -3.72 -14.94 21.26
CA THR A 217 -4.27 -13.62 21.58
C THR A 217 -4.62 -12.70 20.41
N ALA A 218 -4.30 -13.09 19.17
CA ALA A 218 -4.65 -12.27 18.01
C ALA A 218 -6.17 -12.22 17.78
N ALA A 219 -6.69 -11.02 17.51
CA ALA A 219 -8.04 -10.83 17.00
C ALA A 219 -8.08 -11.12 15.50
N ASN A 220 -9.15 -11.73 14.98
CA ASN A 220 -9.31 -11.94 13.55
C ASN A 220 -10.20 -10.86 12.94
N VAL A 221 -9.61 -10.02 12.12
CA VAL A 221 -10.32 -9.03 11.31
C VAL A 221 -9.90 -9.20 9.85
N PRO A 222 -10.62 -10.05 9.09
CA PRO A 222 -10.30 -10.24 7.67
C PRO A 222 -10.25 -8.91 6.91
N TRP A 223 -9.17 -8.71 6.15
CA TRP A 223 -8.90 -7.44 5.44
C TRP A 223 -10.08 -6.99 4.56
N VAL A 224 -10.80 -7.94 3.95
CA VAL A 224 -11.94 -7.66 3.06
C VAL A 224 -13.06 -6.87 3.74
N LYS A 225 -13.16 -6.93 5.07
CA LYS A 225 -14.14 -6.17 5.84
C LYS A 225 -13.84 -4.66 5.87
N ALA A 226 -12.62 -4.25 5.51
CA ALA A 226 -12.20 -2.85 5.51
C ALA A 226 -12.43 -2.12 4.18
N VAL A 227 -12.92 -2.83 3.14
CA VAL A 227 -13.15 -2.26 1.81
C VAL A 227 -14.61 -2.31 1.40
N GLN A 228 -14.98 -1.42 0.50
CA GLN A 228 -16.24 -1.39 -0.23
C GLN A 228 -16.17 -2.33 -1.45
N GLU A 229 -17.29 -2.53 -2.11
CA GLU A 229 -17.37 -3.38 -3.31
C GLU A 229 -16.50 -2.88 -4.46
N ASP A 230 -16.35 -1.56 -4.61
CA ASP A 230 -15.52 -0.94 -5.65
C ASP A 230 -14.01 -0.95 -5.31
N GLY A 231 -13.64 -1.49 -4.16
CA GLY A 231 -12.26 -1.60 -3.69
C GLY A 231 -11.75 -0.38 -2.89
N THR A 232 -12.57 0.66 -2.71
CA THR A 232 -12.23 1.78 -1.84
C THR A 232 -12.25 1.36 -0.37
N PHE A 233 -11.49 2.04 0.48
CA PHE A 233 -11.62 1.85 1.91
C PHE A 233 -13.01 2.28 2.40
N LYS A 234 -13.50 1.63 3.43
CA LYS A 234 -14.65 2.12 4.18
C LYS A 234 -14.35 3.47 4.81
N SER A 235 -15.41 4.22 5.15
CA SER A 235 -15.26 5.49 5.85
C SER A 235 -14.49 5.33 7.17
N LYS A 236 -13.89 6.42 7.62
CA LYS A 236 -13.13 6.44 8.87
C LYS A 236 -13.96 5.96 10.08
N GLU A 237 -15.25 6.29 10.08
CA GLU A 237 -16.22 5.90 11.10
C GLU A 237 -16.50 4.40 11.04
N GLU A 238 -16.76 3.84 9.86
CA GLU A 238 -16.99 2.42 9.65
C GLU A 238 -15.74 1.59 10.02
N LEU A 239 -14.55 2.08 9.65
CA LEU A 239 -13.28 1.42 10.02
C LEU A 239 -13.08 1.44 11.53
N ARG A 240 -13.33 2.58 12.21
CA ARG A 240 -13.26 2.64 13.68
C ARG A 240 -14.17 1.61 14.32
N LYS A 241 -15.41 1.55 13.88
CA LYS A 241 -16.37 0.58 14.39
C LYS A 241 -15.92 -0.84 14.16
N LEU A 242 -15.50 -1.15 12.93
CA LEU A 242 -15.03 -2.50 12.53
C LEU A 242 -13.93 -3.02 13.46
N TYR A 243 -12.93 -2.17 13.72
CA TYR A 243 -11.78 -2.56 14.54
C TYR A 243 -12.10 -2.52 16.04
N ALA A 244 -12.89 -1.55 16.49
CA ALA A 244 -13.33 -1.47 17.90
C ALA A 244 -14.18 -2.69 18.32
N ASP A 245 -15.05 -3.20 17.42
CA ASP A 245 -15.84 -4.41 17.65
C ASP A 245 -14.94 -5.65 17.87
N ALA A 246 -13.68 -5.60 17.43
CA ALA A 246 -12.66 -6.63 17.65
C ALA A 246 -11.67 -6.28 18.79
N GLY A 247 -11.95 -5.24 19.58
CA GLY A 247 -11.11 -4.78 20.69
C GLY A 247 -9.88 -3.98 20.25
N ILE A 248 -9.90 -3.42 19.04
CA ILE A 248 -8.84 -2.60 18.47
C ILE A 248 -9.36 -1.16 18.35
N ASP A 249 -9.25 -0.38 19.38
CA ASP A 249 -9.82 0.98 19.52
C ASP A 249 -8.77 2.10 19.44
N GLY A 250 -7.49 1.74 19.27
CA GLY A 250 -6.37 2.69 19.23
C GLY A 250 -5.81 3.06 20.59
N SER A 251 -6.34 2.51 21.69
CA SER A 251 -5.81 2.73 23.07
C SER A 251 -4.48 2.03 23.31
N LYS A 252 -4.14 1.04 22.48
CA LYS A 252 -2.88 0.27 22.54
C LYS A 252 -2.25 0.16 21.18
N PRO A 253 -0.91 0.04 21.11
CA PRO A 253 -0.21 -0.30 19.88
C PRO A 253 -0.75 -1.59 19.26
N VAL A 254 -0.75 -1.64 17.93
CA VAL A 254 -1.27 -2.78 17.16
C VAL A 254 -0.14 -3.40 16.35
N ILE A 255 -0.08 -4.72 16.30
CA ILE A 255 0.77 -5.47 15.37
C ILE A 255 -0.14 -6.26 14.44
N VAL A 256 -0.03 -6.00 13.15
CA VAL A 256 -0.81 -6.68 12.11
C VAL A 256 0.03 -7.71 11.39
N TYR A 257 -0.57 -8.85 11.03
CA TYR A 257 0.08 -9.88 10.23
C TYR A 257 -0.90 -10.58 9.29
N CYS A 258 -0.37 -11.22 8.26
CA CYS A 258 -1.15 -12.08 7.36
C CYS A 258 -0.45 -13.44 7.14
N ARG A 259 -0.38 -13.91 5.89
CA ARG A 259 0.36 -15.13 5.53
C ARG A 259 1.84 -14.84 5.27
N ILE A 260 2.17 -13.91 4.38
CA ILE A 260 3.55 -13.61 3.93
C ILE A 260 3.99 -12.15 4.17
N GLY A 261 3.13 -11.30 4.73
CA GLY A 261 3.45 -9.94 5.16
C GLY A 261 2.85 -8.83 4.29
N GLU A 262 2.73 -9.01 3.00
CA GLU A 262 2.35 -7.94 2.07
C GLU A 262 0.87 -7.56 2.20
N ARG A 263 -0.04 -8.54 2.30
CA ARG A 263 -1.49 -8.31 2.45
C ARG A 263 -1.84 -7.55 3.73
N SER A 264 -1.08 -7.77 4.82
CA SER A 264 -1.29 -7.06 6.09
C SER A 264 -0.96 -5.58 6.02
N ALA A 265 -0.17 -5.14 5.03
CA ALA A 265 0.10 -3.72 4.79
C ALA A 265 -1.18 -2.94 4.47
N HIS A 266 -2.18 -3.57 3.85
CA HIS A 266 -3.48 -2.96 3.63
C HIS A 266 -4.18 -2.61 4.97
N THR A 267 -4.18 -3.53 5.94
CA THR A 267 -4.72 -3.28 7.28
C THR A 267 -3.84 -2.29 8.07
N TRP A 268 -2.51 -2.40 7.95
CA TRP A 268 -1.61 -1.40 8.50
C TRP A 268 -1.94 0.00 7.98
N PHE A 269 -2.20 0.14 6.69
CA PHE A 269 -2.58 1.42 6.08
C PHE A 269 -3.90 1.94 6.65
N ALA A 270 -4.91 1.08 6.79
CA ALA A 270 -6.19 1.44 7.40
C ALA A 270 -6.02 1.93 8.84
N LEU A 271 -5.31 1.17 9.68
CA LEU A 271 -5.14 1.49 11.09
C LEU A 271 -4.19 2.68 11.29
N SER A 272 -3.01 2.65 10.68
CA SER A 272 -1.98 3.67 10.87
C SER A 272 -2.28 4.95 10.12
N GLN A 273 -2.56 4.87 8.80
CA GLN A 273 -2.63 6.06 7.97
C GLN A 273 -4.03 6.69 7.93
N ILE A 274 -5.10 5.89 7.96
CA ILE A 274 -6.47 6.40 7.94
C ILE A 274 -6.97 6.71 9.35
N LEU A 275 -6.79 5.77 10.29
CA LEU A 275 -7.28 5.95 11.67
C LEU A 275 -6.30 6.68 12.57
N GLY A 276 -5.00 6.67 12.28
CA GLY A 276 -3.96 7.28 13.08
C GLY A 276 -3.55 6.46 14.30
N TYR A 277 -3.82 5.13 14.31
CA TYR A 277 -3.43 4.25 15.40
C TYR A 277 -1.95 3.89 15.32
N GLU A 278 -1.27 3.79 16.44
CA GLU A 278 0.08 3.25 16.48
C GLU A 278 0.07 1.79 16.01
N THR A 279 0.58 1.55 14.79
CA THR A 279 0.47 0.24 14.15
C THR A 279 1.81 -0.17 13.54
N ARG A 280 2.25 -1.37 13.88
CA ARG A 280 3.45 -2.00 13.34
C ARG A 280 3.05 -3.18 12.46
N GLN A 281 3.78 -3.40 11.39
CA GLN A 281 3.58 -4.55 10.53
C GLN A 281 4.59 -5.64 10.86
N TYR A 282 4.10 -6.84 11.11
CA TYR A 282 4.91 -8.04 11.20
C TYR A 282 4.96 -8.70 9.81
N ASP A 283 5.97 -8.35 9.04
CA ASP A 283 6.11 -8.80 7.65
C ASP A 283 6.57 -10.27 7.51
N GLY A 284 7.22 -10.86 8.50
CA GLY A 284 7.47 -12.31 8.58
C GLY A 284 6.17 -13.12 8.61
N SER A 285 5.15 -12.58 9.25
CA SER A 285 3.77 -13.11 9.25
C SER A 285 3.67 -14.60 9.60
N TRP A 286 2.61 -15.27 9.15
CA TRP A 286 2.39 -16.67 9.45
C TRP A 286 3.45 -17.59 8.84
N THR A 287 4.03 -17.23 7.71
CA THR A 287 5.11 -18.02 7.10
C THR A 287 6.35 -18.10 8.01
N GLU A 288 6.71 -17.01 8.71
CA GLU A 288 7.78 -17.06 9.72
C GLU A 288 7.29 -17.74 11.00
N TYR A 289 6.19 -17.25 11.58
CA TYR A 289 5.68 -17.72 12.86
C TYR A 289 5.24 -19.19 12.81
N GLY A 290 4.50 -19.57 11.76
CA GLY A 290 3.98 -20.93 11.58
C GLY A 290 5.06 -21.98 11.37
N ASN A 291 6.29 -21.60 10.99
CA ASN A 291 7.45 -22.47 10.84
C ASN A 291 8.44 -22.38 12.00
N ALA A 292 8.32 -21.37 12.88
CA ALA A 292 9.25 -21.19 14.00
C ALA A 292 9.09 -22.30 15.03
N VAL A 293 10.22 -22.93 15.41
CA VAL A 293 10.24 -24.05 16.36
C VAL A 293 10.01 -23.54 17.78
N GLY A 294 9.15 -24.23 18.51
CA GLY A 294 8.92 -23.97 19.94
C GLY A 294 8.01 -22.77 20.26
N VAL A 295 7.52 -22.03 19.26
CA VAL A 295 6.58 -20.93 19.51
C VAL A 295 5.14 -21.43 19.68
N PRO A 296 4.33 -20.82 20.58
CA PRO A 296 2.95 -21.24 20.80
C PRO A 296 2.06 -20.86 19.62
N ILE A 297 1.06 -21.69 19.33
CA ILE A 297 -0.01 -21.39 18.36
C ILE A 297 -1.38 -21.71 18.97
N THR A 298 -2.41 -21.08 18.44
CA THR A 298 -3.80 -21.49 18.63
C THR A 298 -4.33 -22.12 17.34
N ASN A 299 -4.78 -23.38 17.42
CA ASN A 299 -5.35 -24.13 16.30
C ASN A 299 -6.68 -24.72 16.73
N LEU A 300 -7.77 -24.00 16.46
CA LEU A 300 -9.11 -24.38 16.94
C LEU A 300 -9.65 -25.61 16.23
N ALA A 301 -9.32 -25.82 14.96
CA ALA A 301 -9.77 -26.96 14.17
C ALA A 301 -8.95 -28.23 14.41
N GLY A 302 -7.77 -28.12 15.03
CA GLY A 302 -6.89 -29.26 15.27
C GLY A 302 -6.22 -29.83 14.01
N THR A 303 -6.25 -29.09 12.89
CA THR A 303 -5.65 -29.55 11.63
C THR A 303 -4.13 -29.65 11.76
N VAL A 304 -3.58 -30.80 11.40
CA VAL A 304 -2.13 -31.04 11.39
C VAL A 304 -1.65 -31.33 9.98
N TRP A 305 -0.42 -30.91 9.71
CA TRP A 305 0.23 -31.21 8.44
C TRP A 305 0.59 -32.70 8.35
N THR A 306 0.17 -33.34 7.27
CA THR A 306 0.36 -34.79 7.07
C THR A 306 1.48 -35.13 6.08
N GLY A 307 2.20 -34.13 5.58
CA GLY A 307 3.30 -34.33 4.64
C GLY A 307 2.86 -34.64 3.21
N LYS A 308 1.61 -34.32 2.83
CA LYS A 308 1.07 -34.56 1.48
C LYS A 308 0.91 -33.27 0.72
#